data_13364696ff00bd9d8e9958b8036bd261
#
_entry.id   13364696ff00bd9d8e9958b8036bd261
#
_cell.length_a   1.000
_cell.length_b   1.000
_cell.length_c   1.000
_cell.angle_alpha   90.00
_cell.angle_beta   90.00
_cell.angle_gamma   90.00
#
_symmetry.space_group_name_H-M   'P 1'
#
loop_
_entity.id
_entity.type
_entity.pdbx_description
1 polymer ?
#
loop_
_entity_poly.entity_id
_entity_poly.type
_entity_poly.pdbx_seq_one_letter_code
_entity_poly.pdbx_strand_id
1 'polypeptide(L)'
;DIQFLNNEQQPEVKNERGIIYDIYCMTDTGERIIVEMQNREQPYFKDRALFYLSRAITQQAKRGQWNFRLDAVYGVFFMNFVMDKDMPATIRTDVVLSDRATGKLFNDKFRQIFIELPNFNKEEDECNTDFERWIYILKHMDTLDRMPFKARKAVFERLEKLASKANM
;
A
#
# COMPACT_ATOMS: atom_id res chain seq x y z
N ASP A 1 14.93 -6.04 -6.66
CA ASP A 1 14.50 -5.00 -7.62
C ASP A 1 12.99 -4.89 -7.65
N ILE A 2 12.47 -3.74 -8.08
CA ILE A 2 11.04 -3.47 -8.23
C ILE A 2 10.77 -3.02 -9.67
N GLN A 3 9.79 -3.66 -10.30
CA GLN A 3 9.30 -3.29 -11.63
C GLN A 3 7.94 -2.63 -11.50
N PHE A 4 7.78 -1.40 -12.01
CA PHE A 4 6.47 -0.76 -12.11
C PHE A 4 5.63 -1.42 -13.20
N LEU A 5 4.37 -1.72 -12.89
CA LEU A 5 3.39 -2.28 -13.79
C LEU A 5 2.43 -1.19 -14.27
N ASN A 6 1.62 -1.52 -15.29
CA ASN A 6 0.53 -0.63 -15.69
C ASN A 6 -0.47 -0.50 -14.53
N ASN A 7 -0.66 0.70 -14.03
CA ASN A 7 -1.59 0.99 -12.93
C ASN A 7 -3.06 1.05 -13.38
N GLU A 8 -3.32 1.24 -14.68
CA GLU A 8 -4.67 1.22 -15.25
C GLU A 8 -5.06 -0.22 -15.60
N GLN A 9 -6.05 -0.75 -14.89
CA GLN A 9 -6.57 -2.09 -15.09
C GLN A 9 -7.89 -2.01 -15.86
N GLN A 10 -7.84 -2.37 -17.13
CA GLN A 10 -9.02 -2.42 -17.99
C GLN A 10 -10.00 -3.52 -17.52
N PRO A 11 -11.32 -3.31 -17.68
CA PRO A 11 -12.28 -4.35 -17.39
C PRO A 11 -12.10 -5.55 -18.33
N GLU A 12 -12.22 -6.77 -17.78
CA GLU A 12 -12.13 -7.99 -18.57
C GLU A 12 -13.40 -8.28 -19.35
N VAL A 13 -14.54 -7.80 -18.86
CA VAL A 13 -15.87 -7.97 -19.45
C VAL A 13 -16.49 -6.60 -19.71
N LYS A 14 -17.21 -6.49 -20.84
CA LYS A 14 -18.00 -5.30 -21.18
C LYS A 14 -19.00 -5.03 -20.05
N ASN A 15 -18.93 -3.88 -19.39
CA ASN A 15 -19.71 -3.43 -18.22
C ASN A 15 -19.06 -3.66 -16.84
N GLU A 16 -17.86 -4.20 -16.73
CA GLU A 16 -17.11 -4.13 -15.49
C GLU A 16 -16.46 -2.76 -15.30
N ARG A 17 -16.27 -2.38 -14.04
CA ARG A 17 -15.55 -1.14 -13.70
C ARG A 17 -14.05 -1.37 -13.84
N GLY A 18 -13.37 -0.51 -14.61
CA GLY A 18 -11.91 -0.41 -14.59
C GLY A 18 -11.40 0.07 -13.24
N ILE A 19 -10.18 -0.29 -12.91
CA ILE A 19 -9.48 0.15 -11.69
C ILE A 19 -8.22 0.90 -12.11
N ILE A 20 -7.95 2.01 -11.42
CA ILE A 20 -6.68 2.71 -11.51
C ILE A 20 -6.06 2.65 -10.12
N TYR A 21 -4.88 2.05 -10.01
CA TYR A 21 -4.07 2.07 -8.80
C TYR A 21 -3.19 3.32 -8.78
N ASP A 22 -2.90 3.87 -7.61
CA ASP A 22 -1.93 4.97 -7.52
C ASP A 22 -0.53 4.46 -7.90
N ILE A 23 -0.11 3.33 -7.32
CA ILE A 23 1.12 2.62 -7.70
C ILE A 23 0.83 1.13 -7.78
N TYR A 24 1.30 0.49 -8.84
CA TYR A 24 1.29 -0.95 -9.01
C TYR A 24 2.67 -1.43 -9.43
N CYS A 25 3.25 -2.34 -8.67
CA CYS A 25 4.59 -2.86 -8.96
C CYS A 25 4.72 -4.35 -8.62
N MET A 26 5.77 -4.95 -9.13
CA MET A 26 6.13 -6.34 -8.90
C MET A 26 7.59 -6.43 -8.44
N THR A 27 7.85 -7.29 -7.46
CA THR A 27 9.20 -7.63 -7.01
C THR A 27 9.87 -8.59 -7.98
N ASP A 28 11.17 -8.78 -7.87
CA ASP A 28 11.94 -9.78 -8.61
C ASP A 28 11.57 -11.23 -8.24
N THR A 29 10.92 -11.44 -7.10
CA THR A 29 10.36 -12.72 -6.65
C THR A 29 8.90 -12.94 -7.06
N GLY A 30 8.29 -11.96 -7.73
CA GLY A 30 6.96 -12.08 -8.36
C GLY A 30 5.81 -11.52 -7.53
N GLU A 31 6.04 -11.12 -6.25
CA GLU A 31 4.99 -10.50 -5.44
C GLU A 31 4.53 -9.19 -6.07
N ARG A 32 3.23 -8.96 -6.05
CA ARG A 32 2.59 -7.75 -6.55
C ARG A 32 2.24 -6.83 -5.40
N ILE A 33 2.60 -5.57 -5.53
CA ILE A 33 2.38 -4.55 -4.51
C ILE A 33 1.53 -3.43 -5.12
N ILE A 34 0.40 -3.17 -4.48
CA ILE A 34 -0.48 -2.05 -4.76
C ILE A 34 -0.29 -1.04 -3.64
N VAL A 35 -0.02 0.21 -3.97
CA VAL A 35 0.04 1.30 -2.99
C VAL A 35 -1.02 2.33 -3.34
N GLU A 36 -1.80 2.73 -2.35
CA GLU A 36 -2.89 3.71 -2.46
C GLU A 36 -2.73 4.80 -1.41
N MET A 37 -2.96 6.04 -1.81
CA MET A 37 -2.99 7.21 -0.93
C MET A 37 -4.43 7.72 -0.80
N GLN A 38 -4.99 7.71 0.40
CA GLN A 38 -6.37 8.10 0.65
C GLN A 38 -6.45 9.31 1.58
N ASN A 39 -6.78 10.46 1.03
CA ASN A 39 -6.84 11.72 1.78
C ASN A 39 -8.13 11.89 2.58
N ARG A 40 -9.22 11.21 2.19
CA ARG A 40 -10.53 11.34 2.83
C ARG A 40 -11.16 9.99 3.02
N GLU A 41 -11.85 9.84 4.13
CA GLU A 41 -12.71 8.70 4.41
C GLU A 41 -13.76 8.55 3.28
N GLN A 42 -13.91 7.32 2.78
CA GLN A 42 -14.89 6.98 1.76
C GLN A 42 -15.78 5.85 2.28
N PRO A 43 -17.08 5.88 1.98
CA PRO A 43 -17.96 4.74 2.27
C PRO A 43 -17.39 3.45 1.65
N TYR A 44 -17.50 2.35 2.38
CA TYR A 44 -17.06 1.03 1.90
C TYR A 44 -15.57 0.94 1.54
N PHE A 45 -14.72 1.72 2.23
CA PHE A 45 -13.28 1.72 1.96
C PHE A 45 -12.64 0.33 2.11
N LYS A 46 -13.03 -0.45 3.13
CA LYS A 46 -12.54 -1.83 3.35
C LYS A 46 -12.94 -2.75 2.19
N ASP A 47 -14.17 -2.62 1.67
CA ASP A 47 -14.65 -3.39 0.52
C ASP A 47 -13.89 -3.01 -0.76
N ARG A 48 -13.61 -1.73 -0.94
CA ARG A 48 -12.81 -1.23 -2.07
C ARG A 48 -11.39 -1.80 -2.01
N ALA A 49 -10.74 -1.79 -0.85
CA ALA A 49 -9.42 -2.36 -0.66
C ALA A 49 -9.39 -3.86 -0.99
N LEU A 50 -10.40 -4.59 -0.52
CA LEU A 50 -10.58 -6.02 -0.83
C LEU A 50 -10.76 -6.24 -2.34
N PHE A 51 -11.61 -5.46 -2.99
CA PHE A 51 -11.88 -5.55 -4.43
C PHE A 51 -10.61 -5.30 -5.26
N TYR A 52 -9.80 -4.31 -4.88
CA TYR A 52 -8.57 -3.97 -5.57
C TYR A 52 -7.55 -5.13 -5.55
N LEU A 53 -7.34 -5.75 -4.39
CA LEU A 53 -6.42 -6.88 -4.27
C LEU A 53 -6.96 -8.13 -4.98
N SER A 54 -8.28 -8.37 -4.88
CA SER A 54 -8.93 -9.51 -5.56
C SER A 54 -8.75 -9.42 -7.08
N ARG A 55 -8.80 -8.23 -7.65
CA ARG A 55 -8.54 -8.01 -9.07
C ARG A 55 -7.13 -8.41 -9.46
N ALA A 56 -6.12 -7.98 -8.70
CA ALA A 56 -4.73 -8.34 -8.94
C ALA A 56 -4.46 -9.85 -8.75
N ILE A 57 -5.25 -10.54 -7.94
CA ILE A 57 -5.21 -11.99 -7.80
C ILE A 57 -5.80 -12.66 -9.05
N THR A 58 -7.01 -12.26 -9.47
CA THR A 58 -7.70 -12.89 -10.60
C THR A 58 -6.96 -12.70 -11.92
N GLN A 59 -6.27 -11.58 -12.09
CA GLN A 59 -5.43 -11.31 -13.26
C GLN A 59 -4.22 -12.24 -13.42
N GLN A 60 -3.91 -13.04 -12.42
CA GLN A 60 -2.85 -14.04 -12.53
C GLN A 60 -3.31 -15.32 -13.23
N ALA A 61 -4.62 -15.47 -13.45
CA ALA A 61 -5.18 -16.64 -14.13
C ALA A 61 -4.62 -16.77 -15.54
N LYS A 62 -4.14 -17.97 -15.87
CA LYS A 62 -3.58 -18.31 -17.20
C LYS A 62 -4.59 -19.13 -17.99
N ARG A 63 -4.66 -18.90 -19.29
CA ARG A 63 -5.44 -19.75 -20.20
C ARG A 63 -4.78 -21.13 -20.35
N GLY A 64 -5.59 -22.17 -20.47
CA GLY A 64 -5.14 -23.56 -20.62
C GLY A 64 -4.84 -24.24 -19.30
N GLN A 65 -3.89 -25.18 -19.30
CA GLN A 65 -3.50 -25.88 -18.06
C GLN A 65 -2.74 -24.94 -17.12
N TRP A 66 -3.25 -24.80 -15.91
CA TRP A 66 -2.65 -23.98 -14.85
C TRP A 66 -2.77 -24.73 -13.51
N ASN A 67 -1.71 -24.74 -12.75
CA ASN A 67 -1.64 -25.41 -11.45
C ASN A 67 -2.16 -24.56 -10.26
N PHE A 68 -2.81 -23.43 -10.55
CA PHE A 68 -3.35 -22.47 -9.58
C PHE A 68 -2.31 -21.86 -8.62
N ARG A 69 -1.02 -21.93 -8.96
CA ARG A 69 -0.01 -21.23 -8.18
C ARG A 69 -0.16 -19.73 -8.36
N LEU A 70 -0.38 -19.04 -7.23
CA LEU A 70 -0.47 -17.59 -7.16
C LEU A 70 0.82 -17.00 -6.61
N ASP A 71 1.21 -15.85 -7.15
CA ASP A 71 2.13 -14.95 -6.49
C ASP A 71 1.38 -14.09 -5.48
N ALA A 72 2.05 -13.69 -4.39
CA ALA A 72 1.40 -12.90 -3.35
C ALA A 72 1.01 -11.51 -3.85
N VAL A 73 -0.08 -10.98 -3.32
CA VAL A 73 -0.56 -9.61 -3.56
C VAL A 73 -0.65 -8.88 -2.23
N TYR A 74 0.07 -7.77 -2.13
CA TYR A 74 0.10 -6.89 -0.98
C TYR A 74 -0.53 -5.55 -1.34
N GLY A 75 -1.51 -5.09 -0.57
CA GLY A 75 -2.05 -3.73 -0.66
C GLY A 75 -1.55 -2.90 0.50
N VAL A 76 -0.96 -1.75 0.23
CA VAL A 76 -0.53 -0.78 1.23
C VAL A 76 -1.37 0.47 1.05
N PHE A 77 -2.16 0.79 2.06
CA PHE A 77 -3.11 1.91 2.05
C PHE A 77 -2.66 2.95 3.07
N PHE A 78 -2.14 4.07 2.59
CA PHE A 78 -1.83 5.23 3.43
C PHE A 78 -3.07 6.10 3.55
N MET A 79 -3.54 6.33 4.77
CA MET A 79 -4.78 7.05 5.04
C MET A 79 -4.52 8.30 5.86
N ASN A 80 -5.07 9.41 5.40
CA ASN A 80 -5.08 10.67 6.15
C ASN A 80 -6.35 10.80 7.03
N PHE A 81 -6.88 9.67 7.48
CA PHE A 81 -8.01 9.56 8.40
C PHE A 81 -7.87 8.30 9.26
N VAL A 82 -8.63 8.25 10.37
CA VAL A 82 -8.72 7.08 11.23
C VAL A 82 -9.86 6.19 10.74
N MET A 83 -9.56 4.93 10.46
CA MET A 83 -10.49 3.98 9.85
C MET A 83 -11.59 3.51 10.82
N ASP A 84 -11.19 3.14 12.03
CA ASP A 84 -12.08 2.63 13.06
C ASP A 84 -11.93 3.47 14.36
N LYS A 85 -12.77 4.48 14.54
CA LYS A 85 -12.68 5.43 15.67
C LYS A 85 -12.96 4.80 17.03
N ASP A 86 -13.66 3.66 17.04
CA ASP A 86 -14.00 2.92 18.27
C ASP A 86 -12.91 1.92 18.68
N MET A 87 -11.88 1.74 17.86
CA MET A 87 -10.75 0.87 18.17
C MET A 87 -9.57 1.67 18.76
N PRO A 88 -8.71 1.02 19.56
CA PRO A 88 -7.49 1.67 20.03
C PRO A 88 -6.66 2.24 18.88
N ALA A 89 -6.15 3.46 19.06
CA ALA A 89 -5.33 4.11 18.04
C ALA A 89 -4.11 3.26 17.69
N THR A 90 -3.98 2.91 16.43
CA THR A 90 -2.84 2.16 15.89
C THR A 90 -2.36 2.82 14.60
N ILE A 91 -1.05 2.82 14.37
CA ILE A 91 -0.47 3.38 13.13
C ILE A 91 -0.62 2.40 11.99
N ARG A 92 -0.49 1.10 12.29
CA ARG A 92 -0.48 0.05 11.28
C ARG A 92 -1.40 -1.10 11.66
N THR A 93 -2.24 -1.49 10.71
CA THR A 93 -3.09 -2.68 10.80
C THR A 93 -2.76 -3.62 9.64
N ASP A 94 -2.40 -4.86 9.96
CA ASP A 94 -2.16 -5.91 8.98
C ASP A 94 -3.36 -6.88 8.97
N VAL A 95 -3.98 -7.02 7.79
CA VAL A 95 -5.08 -7.94 7.55
C VAL A 95 -4.60 -9.09 6.68
N VAL A 96 -4.80 -10.31 7.16
CA VAL A 96 -4.34 -11.54 6.53
C VAL A 96 -5.45 -12.58 6.49
N LEU A 97 -5.31 -13.60 5.63
CA LEU A 97 -6.19 -14.76 5.61
C LEU A 97 -5.76 -15.74 6.70
N SER A 98 -6.60 -15.91 7.70
CA SER A 98 -6.33 -16.80 8.83
C SER A 98 -7.49 -17.75 9.11
N ASP A 99 -7.19 -18.91 9.69
CA ASP A 99 -8.21 -19.81 10.22
C ASP A 99 -8.90 -19.17 11.43
N ARG A 100 -10.22 -19.07 11.38
CA ARG A 100 -11.01 -18.37 12.40
C ARG A 100 -10.91 -19.00 13.80
N ALA A 101 -10.80 -20.31 13.88
CA ALA A 101 -10.81 -21.02 15.14
C ALA A 101 -9.43 -20.97 15.83
N THR A 102 -8.35 -21.03 15.06
CA THR A 102 -6.98 -21.14 15.57
C THR A 102 -6.18 -19.84 15.49
N GLY A 103 -6.63 -18.88 14.67
CA GLY A 103 -5.87 -17.67 14.36
C GLY A 103 -4.63 -17.90 13.48
N LYS A 104 -4.37 -19.14 13.07
CA LYS A 104 -3.20 -19.45 12.24
C LYS A 104 -3.37 -18.92 10.84
N LEU A 105 -2.27 -18.40 10.28
CA LEU A 105 -2.21 -17.99 8.89
C LEU A 105 -2.59 -19.18 7.99
N PHE A 106 -3.66 -19.01 7.19
CA PHE A 106 -4.15 -20.05 6.29
C PHE A 106 -3.49 -19.95 4.91
N ASN A 107 -3.32 -18.73 4.40
CA ASN A 107 -2.70 -18.48 3.10
C ASN A 107 -1.94 -17.14 3.13
N ASP A 108 -0.70 -17.13 2.65
CA ASP A 108 0.21 -15.99 2.66
C ASP A 108 0.18 -15.13 1.38
N LYS A 109 -0.72 -15.46 0.44
CA LYS A 109 -0.80 -14.80 -0.88
C LYS A 109 -1.61 -13.51 -0.87
N PHE A 110 -2.22 -13.17 0.26
CA PHE A 110 -3.06 -11.99 0.41
C PHE A 110 -2.73 -11.25 1.70
N ARG A 111 -2.40 -9.96 1.60
CA ARG A 111 -2.22 -9.09 2.76
C ARG A 111 -2.66 -7.67 2.45
N GLN A 112 -3.44 -7.07 3.34
CA GLN A 112 -3.74 -5.65 3.34
C GLN A 112 -3.02 -4.99 4.52
N ILE A 113 -2.34 -3.88 4.25
CA ILE A 113 -1.61 -3.11 5.25
C ILE A 113 -2.20 -1.71 5.24
N PHE A 114 -2.89 -1.34 6.32
CA PHE A 114 -3.47 -0.04 6.50
C PHE A 114 -2.58 0.81 7.40
N ILE A 115 -2.24 2.02 6.97
CA ILE A 115 -1.37 2.95 7.68
C ILE A 115 -2.14 4.23 7.93
N GLU A 116 -2.48 4.50 9.19
CA GLU A 116 -3.25 5.64 9.63
C GLU A 116 -2.31 6.78 10.05
N LEU A 117 -2.03 7.69 9.11
CA LEU A 117 -1.10 8.81 9.34
C LEU A 117 -1.52 9.73 10.51
N PRO A 118 -2.82 9.99 10.80
CA PRO A 118 -3.22 10.80 11.97
C PRO A 118 -2.77 10.19 13.30
N ASN A 119 -2.63 8.88 13.40
CA ASN A 119 -2.21 8.18 14.63
C ASN A 119 -0.68 8.21 14.85
N PHE A 120 0.09 8.71 13.88
CA PHE A 120 1.53 8.89 14.03
C PHE A 120 1.84 10.28 14.58
N ASN A 121 2.29 10.36 15.83
CA ASN A 121 2.51 11.62 16.56
C ASN A 121 3.96 11.78 17.05
N LYS A 122 4.91 11.11 16.41
CA LYS A 122 6.34 11.25 16.72
C LYS A 122 6.96 12.42 15.99
N GLU A 123 7.83 13.13 16.69
CA GLU A 123 8.71 14.13 16.09
C GLU A 123 9.92 13.48 15.43
N GLU A 124 10.71 14.26 14.65
CA GLU A 124 11.86 13.79 13.88
C GLU A 124 12.86 13.00 14.73
N ASP A 125 13.20 13.52 15.90
CA ASP A 125 14.20 12.94 16.82
C ASP A 125 13.68 11.72 17.60
N GLU A 126 12.37 11.50 17.62
CA GLU A 126 11.72 10.34 18.23
C GLU A 126 11.61 9.13 17.28
N CYS A 127 11.93 9.31 15.99
CA CYS A 127 11.86 8.26 15.00
C CYS A 127 13.07 7.34 15.06
N ASN A 128 12.91 6.16 15.66
CA ASN A 128 14.00 5.21 15.89
C ASN A 128 14.12 4.12 14.81
N THR A 129 13.04 3.84 14.09
CA THR A 129 13.01 2.81 13.03
C THR A 129 12.92 3.42 11.63
N ASP A 130 13.33 2.69 10.61
CA ASP A 130 13.18 3.12 9.21
C ASP A 130 11.70 3.30 8.85
N PHE A 131 10.81 2.45 9.38
CA PHE A 131 9.37 2.60 9.19
C PHE A 131 8.87 3.94 9.73
N GLU A 132 9.22 4.30 10.97
CA GLU A 132 8.81 5.58 11.58
C GLU A 132 9.33 6.79 10.80
N ARG A 133 10.58 6.72 10.34
CA ARG A 133 11.19 7.78 9.50
C ARG A 133 10.45 7.96 8.18
N TRP A 134 10.06 6.85 7.54
CA TRP A 134 9.27 6.91 6.32
C TRP A 134 7.88 7.50 6.56
N ILE A 135 7.18 7.07 7.64
CA ILE A 135 5.87 7.63 8.00
C ILE A 135 5.97 9.12 8.30
N TYR A 136 7.01 9.55 9.04
CA TYR A 136 7.26 10.97 9.30
C TYR A 136 7.39 11.77 8.01
N ILE A 137 8.21 11.31 7.07
CA ILE A 137 8.40 11.97 5.78
C ILE A 137 7.09 12.05 4.99
N LEU A 138 6.35 10.94 4.89
CA LEU A 138 5.08 10.90 4.15
C LEU A 138 4.03 11.84 4.77
N LYS A 139 3.96 11.88 6.10
CA LYS A 139 3.02 12.74 6.83
C LYS A 139 3.31 14.23 6.65
N HIS A 140 4.57 14.61 6.57
CA HIS A 140 5.03 15.99 6.54
C HIS A 140 5.55 16.46 5.17
N MET A 141 5.39 15.65 4.12
CA MET A 141 5.98 15.89 2.80
C MET A 141 5.70 17.29 2.25
N ASP A 142 4.52 17.83 2.49
CA ASP A 142 4.10 19.14 2.00
C ASP A 142 4.77 20.33 2.72
N THR A 143 5.35 20.08 3.89
CA THR A 143 5.91 21.12 4.77
C THR A 143 7.39 20.98 5.05
N LEU A 144 8.04 19.92 4.54
CA LEU A 144 9.46 19.68 4.73
C LEU A 144 10.30 20.53 3.80
N ASP A 145 11.03 21.49 4.38
CA ASP A 145 12.04 22.31 3.65
C ASP A 145 13.32 21.53 3.33
N ARG A 146 13.58 20.45 4.07
CA ARG A 146 14.75 19.56 3.92
C ARG A 146 14.41 18.13 4.27
N MET A 147 15.17 17.18 3.75
CA MET A 147 15.08 15.78 4.20
C MET A 147 15.55 15.64 5.65
N PRO A 148 14.70 15.18 6.57
CA PRO A 148 14.98 15.17 8.01
C PRO A 148 16.01 14.14 8.44
N PHE A 149 16.20 13.07 7.69
CA PHE A 149 17.07 11.96 8.07
C PHE A 149 18.26 11.81 7.11
N LYS A 150 19.42 11.43 7.65
CA LYS A 150 20.58 10.94 6.85
C LYS A 150 20.25 9.52 6.33
N ALA A 151 19.19 9.41 5.53
CA ALA A 151 18.79 8.15 4.96
C ALA A 151 19.64 7.82 3.74
N ARG A 152 19.60 6.55 3.31
CA ARG A 152 20.35 6.07 2.15
C ARG A 152 20.21 7.05 0.98
N LYS A 153 21.25 7.81 0.80
CA LYS A 153 21.35 9.02 -0.03
C LYS A 153 20.64 8.94 -1.39
N ALA A 154 20.75 7.79 -2.06
CA ALA A 154 20.20 7.59 -3.41
C ALA A 154 18.66 7.57 -3.49
N VAL A 155 17.97 7.06 -2.47
CA VAL A 155 16.49 6.96 -2.47
C VAL A 155 15.88 8.32 -2.18
N PHE A 156 16.48 9.08 -1.28
CA PHE A 156 16.00 10.41 -0.90
C PHE A 156 16.29 11.46 -1.97
N GLU A 157 17.45 11.44 -2.61
CA GLU A 157 17.76 12.31 -3.75
C GLU A 157 16.76 12.09 -4.91
N ARG A 158 16.26 10.86 -5.07
CA ARG A 158 15.25 10.54 -6.08
C ARG A 158 13.87 11.05 -5.70
N LEU A 159 13.49 10.97 -4.42
CA LEU A 159 12.23 11.53 -3.90
C LEU A 159 12.22 13.05 -3.94
N GLU A 160 13.32 13.71 -3.56
CA GLU A 160 13.48 15.16 -3.62
C GLU A 160 13.32 15.67 -5.05
N LYS A 161 13.90 14.98 -6.04
CA LYS A 161 13.70 15.27 -7.47
C LYS A 161 12.26 15.07 -7.94
N LEU A 162 11.52 14.12 -7.38
CA LEU A 162 10.12 13.89 -7.72
C LEU A 162 9.21 14.92 -7.07
N ALA A 163 9.43 15.26 -5.80
CA ALA A 163 8.67 16.27 -5.08
C ALA A 163 8.89 17.69 -5.68
N SER A 164 10.11 18.05 -6.06
CA SER A 164 10.40 19.33 -6.72
C SER A 164 9.76 19.47 -8.10
N LYS A 165 9.52 18.36 -8.81
CA LYS A 165 8.79 18.36 -10.09
C LYS A 165 7.28 18.46 -9.94
N ALA A 166 6.73 18.01 -8.82
CA ALA A 166 5.28 18.08 -8.54
C ALA A 166 4.85 19.48 -8.09
N ASN A 167 5.80 20.32 -7.62
CA ASN A 167 5.54 21.69 -7.16
C ASN A 167 5.86 22.76 -8.23
N MET A 168 6.17 22.38 -9.47
CA MET A 168 6.24 23.25 -10.64
C MET A 168 5.01 23.07 -11.54
#